data_817b740ce3c54714a86f8e5a32177b94
#
_entry.id   817b740ce3c54714a86f8e5a32177b94
#
_cell.length_a   1.000
_cell.length_b   1.000
_cell.length_c   1.000
_cell.angle_alpha   90.00
_cell.angle_beta   90.00
_cell.angle_gamma   90.00
#
_symmetry.space_group_name_H-M   'P 1'
#
loop_
_entity.id
_entity.type
_entity.pdbx_description
1 polymer ?
#
loop_
_entity_poly.entity_id
_entity_poly.type
_entity_poly.pdbx_seq_one_letter_code
_entity_poly.pdbx_strand_id
1 'polypeptide(L)'
;MRPVVRSLKRDIRRMVTVPAAWIVIIGLLFVPALYAWFNIVGFWDPYSNTGKIRVAVANEDQGATKDAIGFVNVGTMLESKLRENDQLGWHFVSAEQAKKEVERGESYAAFIIPSDFSTRLTGIVDGTYTKPDVQYYVNEKNN
;
A
#
# COMPACT_ATOMS: atom_id res chain seq x y z
N MET A 1 -58.58 -13.77 -9.11
CA MET A 1 -57.21 -14.19 -9.53
C MET A 1 -57.01 -14.34 -11.04
N ARG A 2 -58.01 -14.83 -11.80
CA ARG A 2 -57.90 -14.98 -13.27
C ARG A 2 -57.59 -13.74 -14.09
N PRO A 3 -58.13 -12.53 -13.78
CA PRO A 3 -57.81 -11.32 -14.59
C PRO A 3 -56.37 -10.85 -14.45
N VAL A 4 -55.78 -10.90 -13.25
CA VAL A 4 -54.39 -10.49 -12.96
C VAL A 4 -53.37 -11.36 -13.73
N VAL A 5 -53.58 -12.69 -13.69
CA VAL A 5 -52.70 -13.64 -14.42
C VAL A 5 -52.78 -13.42 -15.94
N ARG A 6 -53.96 -13.06 -16.45
CA ARG A 6 -54.14 -12.78 -17.89
C ARG A 6 -53.45 -11.50 -18.30
N SER A 7 -53.51 -10.46 -17.47
CA SER A 7 -52.77 -9.18 -17.71
C SER A 7 -51.27 -9.39 -17.67
N LEU A 8 -50.80 -10.11 -16.66
CA LEU A 8 -49.37 -10.44 -16.52
C LEU A 8 -48.82 -11.20 -17.73
N LYS A 9 -49.54 -12.23 -18.19
CA LYS A 9 -49.17 -13.01 -19.38
C LYS A 9 -49.12 -12.16 -20.65
N ARG A 10 -50.05 -11.21 -20.81
CA ARG A 10 -50.10 -10.30 -21.95
C ARG A 10 -48.90 -9.32 -21.90
N ASP A 11 -48.59 -8.81 -20.72
CA ASP A 11 -47.49 -7.82 -20.54
C ASP A 11 -46.11 -8.49 -20.73
N ILE A 12 -45.92 -9.70 -20.21
CA ILE A 12 -44.71 -10.49 -20.49
C ILE A 12 -44.58 -10.79 -21.98
N ARG A 13 -45.68 -11.18 -22.66
CA ARG A 13 -45.66 -11.43 -24.11
C ARG A 13 -45.27 -10.16 -24.89
N ARG A 14 -45.80 -8.98 -24.51
CA ARG A 14 -45.44 -7.71 -25.11
C ARG A 14 -43.97 -7.39 -24.92
N MET A 15 -43.44 -7.54 -23.71
CA MET A 15 -42.04 -7.33 -23.43
C MET A 15 -41.13 -8.21 -24.29
N VAL A 16 -41.49 -9.47 -24.49
CA VAL A 16 -40.68 -10.41 -25.29
C VAL A 16 -40.79 -10.13 -26.80
N THR A 17 -41.91 -9.60 -27.26
CA THR A 17 -42.14 -9.36 -28.71
C THR A 17 -41.70 -7.99 -29.22
N VAL A 18 -41.43 -7.03 -28.33
CA VAL A 18 -41.00 -5.67 -28.69
C VAL A 18 -39.48 -5.57 -28.65
N PRO A 19 -38.78 -5.34 -29.77
CA PRO A 19 -37.32 -5.27 -29.81
C PRO A 19 -36.72 -4.20 -28.88
N ALA A 20 -37.39 -3.06 -28.73
CA ALA A 20 -36.96 -1.99 -27.84
C ALA A 20 -36.93 -2.43 -26.36
N ALA A 21 -37.84 -3.33 -25.94
CA ALA A 21 -37.82 -3.86 -24.57
C ALA A 21 -36.57 -4.68 -24.29
N TRP A 22 -36.07 -5.45 -25.25
CA TRP A 22 -34.83 -6.21 -25.13
C TRP A 22 -33.60 -5.30 -24.98
N ILE A 23 -33.55 -4.19 -25.72
CA ILE A 23 -32.45 -3.20 -25.57
C ILE A 23 -32.40 -2.67 -24.13
N VAL A 24 -33.57 -2.32 -23.58
CA VAL A 24 -33.64 -1.82 -22.19
C VAL A 24 -33.27 -2.90 -21.18
N ILE A 25 -33.77 -4.12 -21.34
CA ILE A 25 -33.47 -5.24 -20.43
C ILE A 25 -31.96 -5.57 -20.47
N ILE A 26 -31.38 -5.66 -21.66
CA ILE A 26 -29.96 -5.90 -21.85
C ILE A 26 -29.15 -4.77 -21.23
N GLY A 27 -29.50 -3.51 -21.49
CA GLY A 27 -28.83 -2.37 -20.88
C GLY A 27 -28.88 -2.38 -19.35
N LEU A 28 -30.05 -2.66 -18.76
CA LEU A 28 -30.23 -2.76 -17.31
C LEU A 28 -29.44 -3.92 -16.67
N LEU A 29 -29.23 -5.01 -17.39
CA LEU A 29 -28.45 -6.15 -16.91
C LEU A 29 -26.94 -5.92 -17.07
N PHE A 30 -26.52 -5.45 -18.25
CA PHE A 30 -25.10 -5.36 -18.57
C PHE A 30 -24.42 -4.12 -17.99
N VAL A 31 -25.09 -2.96 -17.96
CA VAL A 31 -24.45 -1.73 -17.50
C VAL A 31 -24.03 -1.80 -16.03
N PRO A 32 -24.88 -2.24 -15.08
CA PRO A 32 -24.46 -2.41 -13.69
C PRO A 32 -23.40 -3.50 -13.51
N ALA A 33 -23.52 -4.59 -14.28
CA ALA A 33 -22.54 -5.68 -14.24
C ALA A 33 -21.16 -5.24 -14.74
N LEU A 34 -21.10 -4.49 -15.85
CA LEU A 34 -19.87 -3.90 -16.36
C LEU A 34 -19.29 -2.89 -15.39
N TYR A 35 -20.12 -2.03 -14.80
CA TYR A 35 -19.66 -1.07 -13.80
C TYR A 35 -19.04 -1.78 -12.59
N ALA A 36 -19.70 -2.80 -12.06
CA ALA A 36 -19.17 -3.61 -10.96
C ALA A 36 -17.86 -4.30 -11.38
N TRP A 37 -17.81 -4.87 -12.58
CA TRP A 37 -16.63 -5.53 -13.12
C TRP A 37 -15.42 -4.58 -13.22
N PHE A 38 -15.62 -3.39 -13.80
CA PHE A 38 -14.54 -2.39 -13.93
C PHE A 38 -14.05 -1.93 -12.56
N ASN A 39 -14.94 -1.72 -11.60
CA ASN A 39 -14.54 -1.38 -10.24
C ASN A 39 -13.76 -2.51 -9.58
N ILE A 40 -14.23 -3.75 -9.70
CA ILE A 40 -13.53 -4.91 -9.15
C ILE A 40 -12.14 -5.04 -9.78
N VAL A 41 -12.03 -5.01 -11.11
CA VAL A 41 -10.73 -5.12 -11.79
C VAL A 41 -9.81 -3.96 -11.47
N GLY A 42 -10.33 -2.73 -11.40
CA GLY A 42 -9.54 -1.54 -11.08
C GLY A 42 -9.02 -1.51 -9.64
N PHE A 43 -9.76 -2.08 -8.71
CA PHE A 43 -9.40 -2.11 -7.29
C PHE A 43 -9.00 -3.50 -6.76
N TRP A 44 -8.87 -4.49 -7.66
CA TRP A 44 -8.56 -5.88 -7.26
C TRP A 44 -7.22 -6.00 -6.54
N ASP A 45 -6.24 -5.26 -7.01
CA ASP A 45 -4.92 -5.24 -6.40
C ASP A 45 -4.30 -3.84 -6.49
N PRO A 46 -4.71 -2.92 -5.58
CA PRO A 46 -4.16 -1.56 -5.54
C PRO A 46 -2.67 -1.54 -5.18
N TYR A 47 -2.15 -2.65 -4.63
CA TYR A 47 -0.77 -2.75 -4.16
C TYR A 47 0.18 -3.38 -5.18
N SER A 48 -0.30 -3.97 -6.27
CA SER A 48 0.55 -4.62 -7.30
C SER A 48 1.57 -3.68 -7.96
N ASN A 49 1.32 -2.38 -7.93
CA ASN A 49 2.20 -1.37 -8.51
C ASN A 49 2.99 -0.54 -7.48
N THR A 50 2.80 -0.79 -6.19
CA THR A 50 3.50 -0.03 -5.14
C THR A 50 5.00 -0.29 -5.10
N GLY A 51 5.47 -1.43 -5.62
CA GLY A 51 6.90 -1.71 -5.83
C GLY A 51 7.62 -0.70 -6.73
N LYS A 52 6.88 0.10 -7.52
CA LYS A 52 7.44 1.20 -8.32
C LYS A 52 7.62 2.50 -7.52
N ILE A 53 7.03 2.60 -6.33
CA ILE A 53 7.19 3.76 -5.45
C ILE A 53 8.56 3.64 -4.80
N ARG A 54 9.50 4.45 -5.27
CA ARG A 54 10.87 4.45 -4.73
C ARG A 54 10.90 5.08 -3.35
N VAL A 55 11.47 4.33 -2.40
CA VAL A 55 11.67 4.79 -1.02
C VAL A 55 13.13 4.57 -0.64
N ALA A 56 13.81 5.66 -0.32
CA ALA A 56 15.21 5.61 0.10
C ALA A 56 15.32 5.19 1.57
N VAL A 57 16.27 4.33 1.87
CA VAL A 57 16.57 3.90 3.25
C VAL A 57 18.05 4.12 3.51
N ALA A 58 18.36 4.86 4.57
CA ALA A 58 19.70 5.04 5.07
C ALA A 58 19.82 4.42 6.45
N ASN A 59 20.78 3.53 6.62
CA ASN A 59 21.07 2.90 7.90
C ASN A 59 22.40 3.42 8.43
N GLU A 60 22.34 4.22 9.50
CA GLU A 60 23.50 4.75 10.21
C GLU A 60 23.70 4.02 11.56
N ASP A 61 22.84 3.03 11.91
CA ASP A 61 22.87 2.36 13.19
C ASP A 61 24.20 1.62 13.45
N GLN A 62 24.82 1.92 14.57
CA GLN A 62 26.10 1.33 14.97
C GLN A 62 25.92 0.05 15.80
N GLY A 63 24.68 -0.34 16.08
CA GLY A 63 24.38 -1.45 16.97
C GLY A 63 24.56 -1.08 18.44
N ALA A 64 24.34 -2.07 19.30
CA ALA A 64 24.52 -1.97 20.74
C ALA A 64 25.07 -3.27 21.32
N THR A 65 25.91 -3.16 22.31
CA THR A 65 26.36 -4.32 23.09
C THR A 65 25.73 -4.26 24.49
N LYS A 66 25.10 -5.34 24.90
CA LYS A 66 24.49 -5.49 26.23
C LYS A 66 24.90 -6.81 26.85
N ASP A 67 25.18 -6.82 28.15
CA ASP A 67 25.66 -8.02 28.87
C ASP A 67 24.70 -9.21 28.74
N ALA A 68 23.37 -8.94 28.71
CA ALA A 68 22.36 -9.98 28.66
C ALA A 68 22.16 -10.61 27.28
N ILE A 69 22.43 -9.87 26.19
CA ILE A 69 22.09 -10.28 24.81
C ILE A 69 23.26 -10.22 23.82
N GLY A 70 24.44 -9.72 24.25
CA GLY A 70 25.59 -9.53 23.38
C GLY A 70 25.44 -8.35 22.40
N PHE A 71 26.20 -8.41 21.30
CA PHE A 71 26.11 -7.39 20.25
C PHE A 71 24.86 -7.59 19.36
N VAL A 72 24.07 -6.55 19.20
CA VAL A 72 22.88 -6.53 18.34
C VAL A 72 22.89 -5.26 17.49
N ASN A 73 22.64 -5.39 16.19
CA ASN A 73 22.40 -4.27 15.30
C ASN A 73 21.00 -4.43 14.67
N VAL A 74 20.03 -3.72 15.25
CA VAL A 74 18.63 -3.81 14.82
C VAL A 74 18.43 -3.09 13.50
N GLY A 75 19.18 -2.01 13.23
CA GLY A 75 19.14 -1.30 11.95
C GLY A 75 19.52 -2.21 10.78
N THR A 76 20.59 -3.01 10.93
CA THR A 76 20.98 -4.01 9.90
C THR A 76 19.95 -5.11 9.73
N MET A 77 19.34 -5.57 10.83
CA MET A 77 18.27 -6.57 10.77
C MET A 77 17.04 -6.02 10.04
N LEU A 78 16.67 -4.77 10.32
CA LEU A 78 15.56 -4.09 9.64
C LEU A 78 15.87 -3.90 8.14
N GLU A 79 17.07 -3.44 7.80
CA GLU A 79 17.53 -3.32 6.42
C GLU A 79 17.42 -4.64 5.65
N SER A 80 17.88 -5.75 6.26
CA SER A 80 17.76 -7.08 5.65
C SER A 80 16.31 -7.46 5.38
N LYS A 81 15.40 -7.17 6.31
CA LYS A 81 13.97 -7.43 6.11
C LYS A 81 13.32 -6.55 5.05
N LEU A 82 13.75 -5.31 4.93
CA LEU A 82 13.29 -4.42 3.86
C LEU A 82 13.80 -4.87 2.49
N ARG A 83 15.01 -5.44 2.40
CA ARG A 83 15.53 -6.01 1.14
C ARG A 83 14.74 -7.23 0.65
N GLU A 84 14.14 -7.99 1.56
CA GLU A 84 13.27 -9.12 1.26
C GLU A 84 11.83 -8.69 0.92
N ASN A 85 11.47 -7.43 1.16
CA ASN A 85 10.12 -6.91 0.98
C ASN A 85 9.99 -6.24 -0.39
N ASP A 86 9.05 -6.69 -1.21
CA ASP A 86 8.78 -6.22 -2.56
C ASP A 86 7.56 -5.27 -2.66
N GLN A 87 6.93 -4.95 -1.54
CA GLN A 87 5.75 -4.08 -1.51
C GLN A 87 6.05 -2.64 -1.93
N LEU A 88 7.27 -2.16 -1.71
CA LEU A 88 7.75 -0.86 -2.16
C LEU A 88 9.10 -0.99 -2.86
N GLY A 89 9.45 0.00 -3.67
CA GLY A 89 10.76 0.07 -4.33
C GLY A 89 11.86 0.55 -3.37
N TRP A 90 12.16 -0.30 -2.36
CA TRP A 90 13.20 0.01 -1.39
C TRP A 90 14.57 0.10 -2.05
N HIS A 91 15.30 1.17 -1.79
CA HIS A 91 16.70 1.27 -2.18
C HIS A 91 17.53 1.90 -1.07
N PHE A 92 18.75 1.41 -0.95
CA PHE A 92 19.59 1.66 0.21
C PHE A 92 20.74 2.57 -0.18
N VAL A 93 20.81 3.74 0.45
CA VAL A 93 21.74 4.81 0.13
C VAL A 93 22.22 5.49 1.42
N SER A 94 23.17 6.41 1.32
CA SER A 94 23.58 7.22 2.48
C SER A 94 22.47 8.21 2.89
N ALA A 95 22.49 8.67 4.14
CA ALA A 95 21.49 9.61 4.65
C ALA A 95 21.47 10.94 3.84
N GLU A 96 22.63 11.42 3.42
CA GLU A 96 22.73 12.63 2.60
C GLU A 96 22.12 12.42 1.20
N GLN A 97 22.39 11.27 0.60
CA GLN A 97 21.84 10.93 -0.71
C GLN A 97 20.32 10.73 -0.62
N ALA A 98 19.82 10.05 0.41
CA ALA A 98 18.39 9.84 0.63
C ALA A 98 17.62 11.17 0.70
N LYS A 99 18.14 12.16 1.42
CA LYS A 99 17.57 13.51 1.49
C LYS A 99 17.54 14.19 0.13
N LYS A 100 18.67 14.16 -0.60
CA LYS A 100 18.77 14.76 -1.95
C LYS A 100 17.80 14.13 -2.95
N GLU A 101 17.61 12.82 -2.90
CA GLU A 101 16.68 12.12 -3.79
C GLU A 101 15.22 12.51 -3.53
N VAL A 102 14.84 12.71 -2.26
CA VAL A 102 13.50 13.21 -1.91
C VAL A 102 13.33 14.66 -2.37
N GLU A 103 14.32 15.53 -2.14
CA GLU A 103 14.27 16.92 -2.60
C GLU A 103 14.14 17.05 -4.12
N ARG A 104 14.76 16.13 -4.88
CA ARG A 104 14.71 16.09 -6.35
C ARG A 104 13.45 15.38 -6.88
N GLY A 105 12.68 14.73 -6.01
CA GLY A 105 11.52 13.92 -6.41
C GLY A 105 11.91 12.59 -7.07
N GLU A 106 13.14 12.14 -6.92
CA GLU A 106 13.62 10.84 -7.39
C GLU A 106 13.12 9.69 -6.49
N SER A 107 12.93 9.99 -5.20
CA SER A 107 12.34 9.13 -4.20
C SER A 107 11.13 9.81 -3.58
N TYR A 108 10.05 9.04 -3.37
CA TYR A 108 8.83 9.53 -2.75
C TYR A 108 9.05 9.91 -1.28
N ALA A 109 9.80 9.09 -0.59
CA ALA A 109 10.14 9.28 0.81
C ALA A 109 11.53 8.75 1.12
N ALA A 110 12.08 9.15 2.26
CA ALA A 110 13.29 8.60 2.83
C ALA A 110 13.12 8.29 4.31
N PHE A 111 13.64 7.13 4.71
CA PHE A 111 13.78 6.72 6.11
C PHE A 111 15.25 6.69 6.48
N ILE A 112 15.60 7.38 7.56
CA ILE A 112 16.96 7.38 8.10
C ILE A 112 16.94 6.78 9.48
N ILE A 113 17.61 5.65 9.65
CA ILE A 113 17.80 4.96 10.92
C ILE A 113 19.01 5.60 11.59
N PRO A 114 18.83 6.28 12.74
CA PRO A 114 19.94 6.99 13.40
C PRO A 114 20.97 6.03 14.02
N SER A 115 22.17 6.56 14.26
CA SER A 115 23.32 5.80 14.75
C SER A 115 23.12 5.17 16.13
N ASP A 116 22.21 5.69 16.95
CA ASP A 116 21.89 5.23 18.29
C ASP A 116 20.60 4.39 18.37
N PHE A 117 20.05 3.97 17.21
CA PHE A 117 18.79 3.25 17.14
C PHE A 117 18.78 1.97 17.96
N SER A 118 19.77 1.10 17.77
CA SER A 118 19.93 -0.13 18.55
C SER A 118 20.14 0.15 20.04
N THR A 119 20.94 1.17 20.36
CA THR A 119 21.22 1.53 21.75
C THR A 119 19.96 1.94 22.49
N ARG A 120 19.11 2.79 21.88
CA ARG A 120 17.83 3.21 22.45
C ARG A 120 16.86 2.06 22.58
N LEU A 121 16.73 1.23 21.53
CA LEU A 121 15.80 0.12 21.52
C LEU A 121 16.15 -0.94 22.57
N THR A 122 17.44 -1.27 22.70
CA THR A 122 17.92 -2.27 23.66
C THR A 122 17.99 -1.75 25.11
N GLY A 123 17.81 -0.46 25.32
CA GLY A 123 17.70 0.15 26.66
C GLY A 123 16.58 -0.43 27.54
N ILE A 124 15.59 -1.08 26.92
CA ILE A 124 14.56 -1.84 27.62
C ILE A 124 15.18 -2.92 28.54
N VAL A 125 16.28 -3.58 28.12
CA VAL A 125 16.92 -4.66 28.87
C VAL A 125 17.55 -4.15 30.18
N ASP A 126 18.01 -2.90 30.17
CA ASP A 126 18.67 -2.27 31.32
C ASP A 126 17.74 -1.33 32.09
N GLY A 127 16.47 -1.26 31.73
CA GLY A 127 15.51 -0.32 32.32
C GLY A 127 15.75 1.16 31.93
N THR A 128 16.60 1.44 30.95
CA THR A 128 16.94 2.78 30.43
C THR A 128 16.25 3.09 29.10
N TYR A 129 15.04 2.57 28.90
CA TYR A 129 14.33 2.72 27.64
C TYR A 129 14.16 4.17 27.22
N THR A 130 14.68 4.49 26.06
CA THR A 130 14.40 5.74 25.35
C THR A 130 13.77 5.39 24.01
N LYS A 131 12.64 6.01 23.67
CA LYS A 131 11.95 5.74 22.42
C LYS A 131 12.92 5.94 21.24
N PRO A 132 13.15 4.92 20.41
CA PRO A 132 13.94 5.08 19.20
C PRO A 132 13.14 5.93 18.18
N ASP A 133 13.82 6.86 17.53
CA ASP A 133 13.24 7.68 16.47
C ASP A 133 13.86 7.32 15.13
N VAL A 134 13.02 7.11 14.12
CA VAL A 134 13.42 7.00 12.73
C VAL A 134 13.06 8.32 12.05
N GLN A 135 14.01 8.94 11.39
CA GLN A 135 13.75 10.18 10.66
C GLN A 135 13.04 9.87 9.35
N TYR A 136 11.93 10.55 9.12
CA TYR A 136 11.13 10.42 7.90
C TYR A 136 11.14 11.73 7.12
N TYR A 137 11.47 11.64 5.85
CA TYR A 137 11.46 12.76 4.90
C TYR A 137 10.51 12.46 3.77
N VAL A 138 9.71 13.44 3.36
CA VAL A 138 8.80 13.37 2.23
C VAL A 138 8.83 14.68 1.45
N ASN A 139 8.63 14.61 0.14
CA ASN A 139 8.53 15.79 -0.69
C ASN A 139 7.08 16.28 -0.74
N GLU A 140 6.75 17.29 0.04
CA GLU A 140 5.40 17.87 0.09
C GLU A 140 5.03 18.67 -1.18
N LYS A 141 5.99 19.00 -2.04
CA LYS A 141 5.74 19.79 -3.25
C LYS A 141 5.09 19.00 -4.38
N ASN A 142 5.10 17.66 -4.29
CA ASN A 142 4.55 16.76 -5.30
C ASN A 142 3.24 16.09 -4.85
N ASN A 143 2.62 16.59 -3.78
CA ASN A 143 1.30 16.15 -3.31
C ASN A 143 0.20 17.10 -3.76
#